data_e014819a4ee8ffd0cadbf20471fe61e1
#
_entry.id   e014819a4ee8ffd0cadbf20471fe61e1
#
_cell.length_a   1.000
_cell.length_b   1.000
_cell.length_c   1.000
_cell.angle_alpha   90.00
_cell.angle_beta   90.00
_cell.angle_gamma   90.00
#
_symmetry.space_group_name_H-M   'P 1'
#
loop_
_entity.id
_entity.type
_entity.pdbx_description
1 polymer ?
#
loop_
_entity_poly.entity_id
_entity_poly.type
_entity_poly.pdbx_seq_one_letter_code
_entity_poly.pdbx_strand_id
1 'polypeptide(L)'
;MQLTASSPSVVGVKDMNVILKIVPVVLIFLLGYALKRLNILKKEDGDLFLKVVYYIALPALVIISIADIELRLNFVFLPVSGALVVLTTTGVSFLLGKALRLPRATLGTFIVGSTIMNIGFTLPFFITAYGKEGLARITMFDFGNMAIIFTFTYWLACKHGTSGMDKKVMAKKLFLVPPMWALVIAVALNLMKIRIPFFINDFLQMVGWMMTPLVMLALGLYFSPRMTRMVPVLWATFTRMIIGFALGFLLAWLFGLEGLNRSIVMIGAGAPVGYTTLTYSFLENLDMEFAASLISFS
;
A
#
# COMPACT_ATOMS: atom_id res chain seq x y z
N MET A 1 56.15 -0.24 13.01
CA MET A 1 55.17 -1.30 12.78
C MET A 1 53.85 -0.82 13.40
N GLN A 2 53.07 -0.03 12.66
CA GLN A 2 51.82 0.50 13.13
C GLN A 2 50.70 -0.42 12.61
N LEU A 3 50.00 -1.04 13.54
CA LEU A 3 48.79 -1.83 13.27
C LEU A 3 47.62 -0.85 13.07
N THR A 4 47.18 -0.72 11.84
CA THR A 4 45.93 -0.02 11.51
C THR A 4 44.76 -0.91 11.92
N ALA A 5 44.10 -0.59 13.03
CA ALA A 5 42.84 -1.18 13.41
C ALA A 5 41.76 -0.72 12.41
N SER A 6 41.22 -1.63 11.61
CA SER A 6 40.05 -1.40 10.75
C SER A 6 38.84 -1.15 11.63
N SER A 7 38.28 0.06 11.55
CA SER A 7 36.99 0.43 12.17
C SER A 7 35.87 -0.47 11.63
N PRO A 8 34.95 -0.96 12.48
CA PRO A 8 33.81 -1.74 12.03
C PRO A 8 32.92 -0.86 11.16
N SER A 9 32.48 -1.43 10.04
CA SER A 9 31.73 -0.78 8.97
C SER A 9 30.51 0.01 9.50
N VAL A 10 30.48 1.29 9.19
CA VAL A 10 29.37 2.26 9.50
C VAL A 10 28.01 1.79 8.96
N VAL A 11 27.98 0.83 8.04
CA VAL A 11 26.78 0.20 7.45
C VAL A 11 25.95 -0.54 8.51
N GLY A 12 26.54 -1.34 9.37
CA GLY A 12 25.81 -2.17 10.34
C GLY A 12 25.08 -1.39 11.44
N VAL A 13 25.56 -0.19 11.81
CA VAL A 13 24.93 0.64 12.88
C VAL A 13 23.70 1.38 12.34
N LYS A 14 23.69 1.78 11.06
CA LYS A 14 22.54 2.43 10.42
C LYS A 14 21.38 1.46 10.25
N ASP A 15 21.67 0.21 9.87
CA ASP A 15 20.67 -0.83 9.64
C ASP A 15 20.04 -1.30 10.97
N MET A 16 20.83 -1.42 12.03
CA MET A 16 20.33 -1.76 13.37
C MET A 16 19.36 -0.72 13.92
N ASN A 17 19.61 0.59 13.66
CA ASN A 17 18.70 1.66 14.05
C ASN A 17 17.35 1.60 13.34
N VAL A 18 17.29 1.16 12.08
CA VAL A 18 16.03 1.00 11.33
C VAL A 18 15.22 -0.17 11.90
N ILE A 19 15.86 -1.32 12.16
CA ILE A 19 15.20 -2.49 12.75
C ILE A 19 14.59 -2.14 14.10
N LEU A 20 15.32 -1.49 14.99
CA LEU A 20 14.82 -1.08 16.31
C LEU A 20 13.63 -0.12 16.22
N LYS A 21 13.58 0.75 15.21
CA LYS A 21 12.43 1.62 14.96
C LYS A 21 11.19 0.87 14.49
N ILE A 22 11.35 -0.27 13.81
CA ILE A 22 10.24 -1.08 13.28
C ILE A 22 9.62 -1.95 14.38
N VAL A 23 10.38 -2.37 15.39
CA VAL A 23 9.87 -3.21 16.49
C VAL A 23 8.59 -2.67 17.13
N PRO A 24 8.47 -1.39 17.52
CA PRO A 24 7.23 -0.85 18.07
C PRO A 24 6.03 -0.97 17.12
N VAL A 25 6.25 -0.82 15.82
CA VAL A 25 5.21 -0.96 14.79
C VAL A 25 4.65 -2.39 14.78
N VAL A 26 5.54 -3.38 14.83
CA VAL A 26 5.15 -4.80 14.92
C VAL A 26 4.46 -5.12 16.24
N LEU A 27 4.92 -4.54 17.35
CA LEU A 27 4.28 -4.73 18.67
C LEU A 27 2.84 -4.20 18.68
N ILE A 28 2.57 -3.07 18.01
CA ILE A 28 1.19 -2.54 17.88
C ILE A 28 0.31 -3.49 17.07
N PHE A 29 0.84 -4.10 16.01
CA PHE A 29 0.13 -5.15 15.25
C PHE A 29 -0.20 -6.35 16.15
N LEU A 30 0.78 -6.86 16.91
CA LEU A 30 0.58 -7.96 17.85
C LEU A 30 -0.43 -7.60 18.94
N LEU A 31 -0.41 -6.35 19.44
CA LEU A 31 -1.40 -5.85 20.38
C LEU A 31 -2.81 -5.90 19.78
N GLY A 32 -3.01 -5.45 18.54
CA GLY A 32 -4.29 -5.55 17.84
C GLY A 32 -4.78 -7.00 17.75
N TYR A 33 -3.88 -7.93 17.40
CA TYR A 33 -4.21 -9.36 17.39
C TYR A 33 -4.57 -9.89 18.78
N ALA A 34 -3.83 -9.51 19.83
CA ALA A 34 -4.12 -9.90 21.21
C ALA A 34 -5.49 -9.36 21.69
N LEU A 35 -5.80 -8.09 21.43
CA LEU A 35 -7.09 -7.48 21.78
C LEU A 35 -8.26 -8.20 21.09
N LYS A 36 -8.09 -8.65 19.85
CA LYS A 36 -9.06 -9.50 19.17
C LYS A 36 -9.22 -10.85 19.87
N ARG A 37 -8.13 -11.51 20.25
CA ARG A 37 -8.17 -12.81 20.93
C ARG A 37 -8.80 -12.74 22.30
N LEU A 38 -8.64 -11.62 23.01
CA LEU A 38 -9.27 -11.34 24.30
C LEU A 38 -10.72 -10.86 24.17
N ASN A 39 -11.27 -10.75 22.96
CA ASN A 39 -12.61 -10.22 22.67
C ASN A 39 -12.85 -8.79 23.19
N ILE A 40 -11.78 -7.99 23.39
CA ILE A 40 -11.86 -6.58 23.78
C ILE A 40 -12.24 -5.72 22.56
N LEU A 41 -11.61 -6.02 21.40
CA LEU A 41 -11.92 -5.41 20.11
C LEU A 41 -12.33 -6.48 19.11
N LYS A 42 -13.17 -6.08 18.15
CA LYS A 42 -13.68 -6.94 17.08
C LYS A 42 -13.10 -6.49 15.73
N LYS A 43 -13.30 -7.29 14.69
CA LYS A 43 -12.87 -6.97 13.33
C LYS A 43 -13.53 -5.69 12.82
N GLU A 44 -14.78 -5.45 13.19
CA GLU A 44 -15.57 -4.28 12.80
C GLU A 44 -14.99 -2.96 13.36
N ASP A 45 -14.32 -3.02 14.52
CA ASP A 45 -13.61 -1.87 15.09
C ASP A 45 -12.40 -1.48 14.23
N GLY A 46 -11.78 -2.47 13.57
CA GLY A 46 -10.72 -2.23 12.58
C GLY A 46 -11.22 -1.42 11.39
N ASP A 47 -12.46 -1.62 10.93
CA ASP A 47 -13.06 -0.81 9.86
C ASP A 47 -13.17 0.67 10.26
N LEU A 48 -13.52 0.94 11.51
CA LEU A 48 -13.57 2.30 12.05
C LEU A 48 -12.18 2.93 12.09
N PHE A 49 -11.17 2.20 12.55
CA PHE A 49 -9.77 2.68 12.57
C PHE A 49 -9.29 3.02 11.16
N LEU A 50 -9.53 2.14 10.17
CA LEU A 50 -9.16 2.40 8.79
C LEU A 50 -9.94 3.56 8.17
N LYS A 51 -11.20 3.80 8.55
CA LYS A 51 -11.94 5.00 8.13
C LYS A 51 -11.29 6.28 8.65
N VAL A 52 -10.93 6.33 9.94
CA VAL A 52 -10.23 7.49 10.53
C VAL A 52 -8.89 7.71 9.81
N VAL A 53 -8.14 6.64 9.56
CA VAL A 53 -6.88 6.73 8.80
C VAL A 53 -7.14 7.30 7.41
N TYR A 54 -8.06 6.72 6.65
CA TYR A 54 -8.29 7.06 5.25
C TYR A 54 -8.84 8.46 5.03
N TYR A 55 -9.77 8.90 5.88
CA TYR A 55 -10.45 10.19 5.71
C TYR A 55 -9.75 11.35 6.43
N ILE A 56 -8.94 11.07 7.45
CA ILE A 56 -8.40 12.08 8.35
C ILE A 56 -6.88 12.02 8.43
N ALA A 57 -6.31 10.92 8.98
CA ALA A 57 -4.89 10.86 9.31
C ALA A 57 -3.98 10.84 8.08
N LEU A 58 -4.30 10.03 7.07
CA LEU A 58 -3.51 9.92 5.85
C LEU A 58 -3.53 11.23 5.02
N PRO A 59 -4.67 11.88 4.75
CA PRO A 59 -4.69 13.19 4.11
C PRO A 59 -3.84 14.24 4.84
N ALA A 60 -3.92 14.30 6.17
CA ALA A 60 -3.12 15.23 6.97
C ALA A 60 -1.62 14.97 6.78
N LEU A 61 -1.17 13.72 6.89
CA LEU A 61 0.22 13.34 6.68
C LEU A 61 0.71 13.61 5.25
N VAL A 62 -0.11 13.33 4.24
CA VAL A 62 0.23 13.60 2.84
C VAL A 62 0.49 15.08 2.62
N ILE A 63 -0.38 15.96 3.16
CA ILE A 63 -0.22 17.41 3.02
C ILE A 63 1.11 17.85 3.63
N ILE A 64 1.39 17.54 4.89
CA ILE A 64 2.62 18.01 5.56
C ILE A 64 3.90 17.37 5.03
N SER A 65 3.81 16.20 4.39
CA SER A 65 4.99 15.52 3.88
C SER A 65 5.40 16.00 2.51
N ILE A 66 4.44 16.41 1.68
CA ILE A 66 4.70 16.80 0.30
C ILE A 66 4.82 18.31 0.16
N ALA A 67 4.12 19.09 1.00
CA ALA A 67 4.20 20.55 0.94
C ALA A 67 5.63 21.09 1.14
N ASP A 68 6.45 20.43 1.97
CA ASP A 68 7.80 20.89 2.33
C ASP A 68 8.95 20.15 1.62
N ILE A 69 8.67 19.12 0.81
CA ILE A 69 9.73 18.34 0.14
C ILE A 69 10.22 19.04 -1.11
N GLU A 70 11.51 18.93 -1.45
CA GLU A 70 12.01 19.30 -2.77
C GLU A 70 11.49 18.35 -3.83
N LEU A 71 10.52 18.80 -4.61
CA LEU A 71 10.02 18.04 -5.76
C LEU A 71 11.06 18.07 -6.88
N ARG A 72 11.53 16.87 -7.26
CA ARG A 72 12.48 16.67 -8.35
C ARG A 72 11.78 15.98 -9.52
N LEU A 73 12.20 16.29 -10.75
CA LEU A 73 11.61 15.70 -11.97
C LEU A 73 11.62 14.16 -11.97
N ASN A 74 12.63 13.54 -11.35
CA ASN A 74 12.69 12.08 -11.24
C ASN A 74 11.61 11.46 -10.36
N PHE A 75 10.87 12.25 -9.56
CA PHE A 75 9.75 11.75 -8.76
C PHE A 75 8.55 11.35 -9.62
N VAL A 76 8.46 11.81 -10.87
CA VAL A 76 7.42 11.37 -11.82
C VAL A 76 7.51 9.86 -12.09
N PHE A 77 8.70 9.27 -11.99
CA PHE A 77 8.88 7.83 -12.17
C PHE A 77 8.26 6.99 -11.04
N LEU A 78 7.98 7.57 -9.87
CA LEU A 78 7.31 6.86 -8.77
C LEU A 78 5.87 6.48 -9.14
N PRO A 79 4.95 7.40 -9.47
CA PRO A 79 3.61 7.03 -9.88
C PRO A 79 3.59 6.23 -11.19
N VAL A 80 4.48 6.50 -12.14
CA VAL A 80 4.61 5.70 -13.36
C VAL A 80 4.96 4.26 -13.02
N SER A 81 5.91 4.03 -12.11
CA SER A 81 6.26 2.68 -11.64
C SER A 81 5.08 2.00 -10.96
N GLY A 82 4.35 2.70 -10.08
CA GLY A 82 3.15 2.16 -9.42
C GLY A 82 2.11 1.69 -10.43
N ALA A 83 1.81 2.50 -11.44
CA ALA A 83 0.88 2.17 -12.51
C ALA A 83 1.35 0.97 -13.35
N LEU A 84 2.62 0.95 -13.77
CA LEU A 84 3.20 -0.13 -14.58
C LEU A 84 3.22 -1.46 -13.84
N VAL A 85 3.53 -1.48 -12.54
CA VAL A 85 3.46 -2.70 -11.72
C VAL A 85 2.05 -3.28 -11.74
N VAL A 86 1.02 -2.45 -11.51
CA VAL A 86 -0.38 -2.89 -11.52
C VAL A 86 -0.77 -3.46 -12.89
N LEU A 87 -0.45 -2.76 -13.98
CA LEU A 87 -0.78 -3.20 -15.34
C LEU A 87 -0.08 -4.51 -15.70
N THR A 88 1.21 -4.63 -15.39
CA THR A 88 2.00 -5.83 -15.72
C THR A 88 1.55 -7.04 -14.88
N THR A 89 1.36 -6.87 -13.57
CA THR A 89 0.86 -7.95 -12.70
C THR A 89 -0.55 -8.38 -13.10
N THR A 90 -1.39 -7.47 -13.62
CA THR A 90 -2.69 -7.83 -14.19
C THR A 90 -2.56 -8.78 -15.38
N GLY A 91 -1.65 -8.48 -16.32
CA GLY A 91 -1.39 -9.35 -17.48
C GLY A 91 -0.92 -10.73 -17.04
N VAL A 92 0.05 -10.81 -16.14
CA VAL A 92 0.55 -12.08 -15.58
C VAL A 92 -0.56 -12.85 -14.88
N SER A 93 -1.36 -12.19 -14.05
CA SER A 93 -2.47 -12.81 -13.31
C SER A 93 -3.54 -13.36 -14.23
N PHE A 94 -3.85 -12.65 -15.31
CA PHE A 94 -4.83 -13.13 -16.30
C PHE A 94 -4.35 -14.41 -16.99
N LEU A 95 -3.07 -14.47 -17.38
CA LEU A 95 -2.49 -15.66 -17.99
C LEU A 95 -2.45 -16.85 -17.02
N LEU A 96 -1.98 -16.64 -15.80
CA LEU A 96 -1.91 -17.67 -14.76
C LEU A 96 -3.31 -18.16 -14.35
N GLY A 97 -4.26 -17.25 -14.14
CA GLY A 97 -5.62 -17.62 -13.77
C GLY A 97 -6.33 -18.45 -14.84
N LYS A 98 -6.08 -18.17 -16.13
CA LYS A 98 -6.55 -19.01 -17.24
C LYS A 98 -5.87 -20.38 -17.27
N ALA A 99 -4.55 -20.43 -17.05
CA ALA A 99 -3.80 -21.69 -17.00
C ALA A 99 -4.29 -22.59 -15.85
N LEU A 100 -4.64 -21.98 -14.70
CA LEU A 100 -5.23 -22.69 -13.56
C LEU A 100 -6.71 -23.07 -13.76
N ARG A 101 -7.31 -22.69 -14.88
CA ARG A 101 -8.73 -22.96 -15.23
C ARG A 101 -9.70 -22.53 -14.13
N LEU A 102 -9.46 -21.36 -13.51
CA LEU A 102 -10.29 -20.88 -12.43
C LEU A 102 -11.71 -20.52 -12.92
N PRO A 103 -12.74 -20.80 -12.11
CA PRO A 103 -14.11 -20.32 -12.38
C PRO A 103 -14.14 -18.81 -12.50
N ARG A 104 -15.09 -18.25 -13.27
CA ARG A 104 -15.16 -16.83 -13.62
C ARG A 104 -15.04 -15.88 -12.39
N ALA A 105 -15.79 -16.14 -11.34
CA ALA A 105 -15.77 -15.30 -10.12
C ALA A 105 -14.43 -15.41 -9.38
N THR A 106 -13.89 -16.65 -9.25
CA THR A 106 -12.58 -16.90 -8.64
C THR A 106 -11.44 -16.28 -9.48
N LEU A 107 -11.53 -16.34 -10.83
CA LEU A 107 -10.59 -15.70 -11.74
C LEU A 107 -10.60 -14.17 -11.54
N GLY A 108 -11.77 -13.57 -11.40
CA GLY A 108 -11.92 -12.15 -11.09
C GLY A 108 -11.19 -11.78 -9.77
N THR A 109 -11.45 -12.51 -8.70
CA THR A 109 -10.77 -12.31 -7.41
C THR A 109 -9.26 -12.56 -7.50
N PHE A 110 -8.83 -13.59 -8.26
CA PHE A 110 -7.41 -13.89 -8.47
C PHE A 110 -6.69 -12.72 -9.15
N ILE A 111 -7.26 -12.16 -10.23
CA ILE A 111 -6.71 -11.01 -10.93
C ILE A 111 -6.65 -9.79 -9.99
N VAL A 112 -7.76 -9.45 -9.36
CA VAL A 112 -7.87 -8.29 -8.46
C VAL A 112 -6.88 -8.42 -7.29
N GLY A 113 -6.83 -9.57 -6.63
CA GLY A 113 -5.95 -9.82 -5.49
C GLY A 113 -4.47 -9.83 -5.85
N SER A 114 -4.11 -10.43 -7.00
CA SER A 114 -2.72 -10.42 -7.48
C SER A 114 -2.24 -9.05 -7.97
N THR A 115 -3.15 -8.09 -8.12
CA THR A 115 -2.88 -6.79 -8.73
C THR A 115 -2.82 -5.67 -7.70
N ILE A 116 -3.76 -5.64 -6.75
CA ILE A 116 -3.89 -4.56 -5.77
C ILE A 116 -2.81 -4.64 -4.70
N MET A 117 -1.98 -3.60 -4.61
CA MET A 117 -0.95 -3.45 -3.58
C MET A 117 -1.53 -2.92 -2.28
N ASN A 118 -1.14 -3.51 -1.15
CA ASN A 118 -1.46 -3.00 0.18
C ASN A 118 -0.41 -1.96 0.62
N ILE A 119 -0.46 -0.79 0.02
CA ILE A 119 0.46 0.28 0.42
C ILE A 119 0.17 0.75 1.86
N GLY A 120 -1.08 0.68 2.33
CA GLY A 120 -1.43 0.96 3.72
C GLY A 120 -0.65 0.11 4.73
N PHE A 121 -0.32 -1.15 4.38
CA PHE A 121 0.56 -1.99 5.18
C PHE A 121 2.02 -1.48 5.18
N THR A 122 2.53 -1.03 4.05
CA THR A 122 3.93 -0.61 3.93
C THR A 122 4.19 0.82 4.45
N LEU A 123 3.17 1.69 4.42
CA LEU A 123 3.27 3.09 4.83
C LEU A 123 3.89 3.29 6.23
N PRO A 124 3.42 2.61 7.30
CA PRO A 124 3.99 2.76 8.63
C PRO A 124 5.50 2.46 8.70
N PHE A 125 5.95 1.48 7.94
CA PHE A 125 7.38 1.13 7.87
C PHE A 125 8.20 2.22 7.20
N PHE A 126 7.70 2.80 6.10
CA PHE A 126 8.38 3.90 5.43
C PHE A 126 8.40 5.18 6.27
N ILE A 127 7.31 5.51 6.97
CA ILE A 127 7.29 6.65 7.90
C ILE A 127 8.30 6.43 9.02
N THR A 128 8.33 5.25 9.60
CA THR A 128 9.20 4.93 10.74
C THR A 128 10.68 4.92 10.34
N ALA A 129 11.01 4.38 9.17
CA ALA A 129 12.38 4.28 8.69
C ALA A 129 12.92 5.59 8.11
N TYR A 130 12.10 6.33 7.36
CA TYR A 130 12.55 7.46 6.52
C TYR A 130 11.77 8.76 6.78
N GLY A 131 10.87 8.79 7.76
CA GLY A 131 10.11 9.98 8.14
C GLY A 131 9.21 10.54 7.01
N LYS A 132 9.08 11.87 6.97
CA LYS A 132 8.26 12.58 5.97
C LYS A 132 8.69 12.30 4.53
N GLU A 133 9.98 12.13 4.25
CA GLU A 133 10.46 11.81 2.91
C GLU A 133 10.03 10.42 2.43
N GLY A 134 10.08 9.43 3.32
CA GLY A 134 9.59 8.09 3.02
C GLY A 134 8.10 8.09 2.70
N LEU A 135 7.32 8.79 3.52
CA LEU A 135 5.88 8.93 3.31
C LEU A 135 5.56 9.63 1.99
N ALA A 136 6.19 10.77 1.72
CA ALA A 136 5.92 11.54 0.50
C ALA A 136 6.15 10.70 -0.77
N ARG A 137 7.28 9.98 -0.83
CA ARG A 137 7.65 9.19 -2.01
C ARG A 137 6.78 7.94 -2.17
N ILE A 138 6.48 7.22 -1.08
CA ILE A 138 5.58 6.06 -1.19
C ILE A 138 4.15 6.49 -1.56
N THR A 139 3.69 7.65 -1.10
CA THR A 139 2.38 8.21 -1.50
C THR A 139 2.36 8.57 -2.98
N MET A 140 3.45 9.13 -3.52
CA MET A 140 3.56 9.36 -4.97
C MET A 140 3.53 8.05 -5.77
N PHE A 141 4.23 7.02 -5.31
CA PHE A 141 4.16 5.70 -5.92
C PHE A 141 2.72 5.15 -5.87
N ASP A 142 2.06 5.27 -4.72
CA ASP A 142 0.68 4.79 -4.51
C ASP A 142 -0.35 5.56 -5.35
N PHE A 143 -0.08 6.83 -5.69
CA PHE A 143 -0.95 7.58 -6.60
C PHE A 143 -1.12 6.88 -7.95
N GLY A 144 -0.03 6.38 -8.53
CA GLY A 144 -0.08 5.59 -9.77
C GLY A 144 -0.81 4.25 -9.59
N ASN A 145 -0.58 3.57 -8.48
CA ASN A 145 -1.30 2.36 -8.09
C ASN A 145 -2.81 2.63 -7.98
N MET A 146 -3.22 3.64 -7.21
CA MET A 146 -4.62 4.01 -7.02
C MET A 146 -5.31 4.38 -8.34
N ALA A 147 -4.66 5.14 -9.20
CA ALA A 147 -5.22 5.53 -10.50
C ALA A 147 -5.64 4.30 -11.33
N ILE A 148 -4.80 3.27 -11.37
CA ILE A 148 -5.11 2.04 -12.13
C ILE A 148 -6.09 1.14 -11.37
N ILE A 149 -6.00 1.06 -10.04
CA ILE A 149 -6.92 0.26 -9.21
C ILE A 149 -8.36 0.75 -9.36
N PHE A 150 -8.60 2.05 -9.24
CA PHE A 150 -9.96 2.61 -9.30
C PHE A 150 -10.54 2.71 -10.71
N THR A 151 -9.71 2.54 -11.74
CA THR A 151 -10.15 2.54 -13.14
C THR A 151 -10.12 1.12 -13.73
N PHE A 152 -8.95 0.68 -14.14
CA PHE A 152 -8.76 -0.55 -14.90
C PHE A 152 -9.01 -1.82 -14.07
N THR A 153 -8.47 -1.89 -12.84
CA THR A 153 -8.67 -3.07 -11.98
C THR A 153 -10.13 -3.20 -11.55
N TYR A 154 -10.80 -2.09 -11.24
CA TYR A 154 -12.23 -2.11 -10.93
C TYR A 154 -13.06 -2.54 -12.14
N TRP A 155 -12.73 -2.06 -13.35
CA TRP A 155 -13.36 -2.54 -14.58
C TRP A 155 -13.22 -4.06 -14.75
N LEU A 156 -12.04 -4.62 -14.46
CA LEU A 156 -11.84 -6.08 -14.49
C LEU A 156 -12.69 -6.81 -13.45
N ALA A 157 -12.84 -6.28 -12.25
CA ALA A 157 -13.73 -6.82 -11.22
C ALA A 157 -15.18 -6.88 -11.75
N CYS A 158 -15.69 -5.77 -12.28
CA CYS A 158 -17.03 -5.70 -12.88
C CYS A 158 -17.20 -6.71 -14.04
N LYS A 159 -16.19 -6.86 -14.90
CA LYS A 159 -16.23 -7.78 -16.04
C LYS A 159 -16.36 -9.25 -15.63
N HIS A 160 -15.78 -9.65 -14.50
CA HIS A 160 -15.81 -11.03 -14.00
C HIS A 160 -16.95 -11.28 -13.01
N GLY A 161 -17.51 -10.21 -12.45
CA GLY A 161 -18.66 -10.26 -11.54
C GLY A 161 -20.02 -10.28 -12.23
N THR A 162 -21.07 -10.13 -11.43
CA THR A 162 -22.48 -10.17 -11.88
C THR A 162 -23.21 -8.83 -11.74
N SER A 163 -22.63 -7.83 -11.05
CA SER A 163 -23.31 -6.58 -10.69
C SER A 163 -23.45 -5.58 -11.83
N GLY A 164 -22.75 -5.80 -12.95
CA GLY A 164 -22.74 -4.87 -14.08
C GLY A 164 -21.81 -3.65 -13.84
N MET A 165 -21.39 -3.02 -14.94
CA MET A 165 -20.47 -1.87 -14.87
C MET A 165 -21.24 -0.54 -14.84
N ASP A 166 -21.23 0.14 -13.70
CA ASP A 166 -21.69 1.54 -13.63
C ASP A 166 -20.49 2.50 -13.70
N LYS A 167 -20.31 3.13 -14.87
CA LYS A 167 -19.24 4.11 -15.11
C LYS A 167 -19.32 5.31 -14.18
N LYS A 168 -20.54 5.72 -13.74
CA LYS A 168 -20.73 6.85 -12.80
C LYS A 168 -20.22 6.49 -11.43
N VAL A 169 -20.46 5.27 -10.96
CA VAL A 169 -19.95 4.76 -9.67
C VAL A 169 -18.41 4.69 -9.70
N MET A 170 -17.83 4.25 -10.80
CA MET A 170 -16.37 4.19 -10.98
C MET A 170 -15.74 5.60 -10.93
N ALA A 171 -16.28 6.54 -11.69
CA ALA A 171 -15.82 7.93 -11.69
C ALA A 171 -15.99 8.58 -10.30
N LYS A 172 -17.13 8.37 -9.64
CA LYS A 172 -17.40 8.90 -8.30
C LYS A 172 -16.39 8.34 -7.28
N LYS A 173 -16.07 7.05 -7.33
CA LYS A 173 -15.06 6.43 -6.44
C LYS A 173 -13.69 7.09 -6.64
N LEU A 174 -13.26 7.32 -7.87
CA LEU A 174 -11.99 7.97 -8.18
C LEU A 174 -11.93 9.41 -7.64
N PHE A 175 -13.00 10.19 -7.86
CA PHE A 175 -13.08 11.59 -7.41
C PHE A 175 -13.24 11.74 -5.89
N LEU A 176 -13.73 10.73 -5.18
CA LEU A 176 -14.00 10.80 -3.74
C LEU A 176 -12.86 10.20 -2.88
N VAL A 177 -11.67 9.97 -3.43
CA VAL A 177 -10.51 9.45 -2.71
C VAL A 177 -9.80 10.57 -1.94
N PRO A 178 -9.96 10.72 -0.60
CA PRO A 178 -9.40 11.87 0.12
C PRO A 178 -7.88 11.98 0.02
N PRO A 179 -7.09 10.90 0.09
CA PRO A 179 -5.64 10.99 -0.08
C PRO A 179 -5.20 11.52 -1.45
N MET A 180 -5.99 11.30 -2.53
CA MET A 180 -5.68 11.86 -3.85
C MET A 180 -5.84 13.38 -3.85
N TRP A 181 -6.89 13.90 -3.24
CA TRP A 181 -7.08 15.34 -3.11
C TRP A 181 -6.03 15.98 -2.19
N ALA A 182 -5.68 15.29 -1.10
CA ALA A 182 -4.59 15.73 -0.24
C ALA A 182 -3.26 15.82 -1.02
N LEU A 183 -2.96 14.86 -1.90
CA LEU A 183 -1.79 14.90 -2.76
C LEU A 183 -1.84 16.09 -3.73
N VAL A 184 -2.98 16.33 -4.40
CA VAL A 184 -3.14 17.47 -5.33
C VAL A 184 -2.93 18.79 -4.59
N ILE A 185 -3.56 18.96 -3.42
CA ILE A 185 -3.41 20.15 -2.57
C ILE A 185 -1.96 20.32 -2.14
N ALA A 186 -1.32 19.25 -1.65
CA ALA A 186 0.06 19.29 -1.17
C ALA A 186 1.05 19.67 -2.29
N VAL A 187 0.89 19.10 -3.50
CA VAL A 187 1.70 19.45 -4.67
C VAL A 187 1.47 20.91 -5.07
N ALA A 188 0.21 21.37 -5.07
CA ALA A 188 -0.10 22.78 -5.38
C ALA A 188 0.56 23.74 -4.38
N LEU A 189 0.45 23.46 -3.07
CA LEU A 189 1.11 24.26 -2.02
C LEU A 189 2.63 24.31 -2.21
N ASN A 190 3.24 23.16 -2.51
CA ASN A 190 4.66 23.03 -2.76
C ASN A 190 5.12 23.86 -3.97
N LEU A 191 4.46 23.69 -5.13
CA LEU A 191 4.80 24.40 -6.37
C LEU A 191 4.59 25.91 -6.24
N MET A 192 3.55 26.33 -5.51
CA MET A 192 3.28 27.76 -5.22
C MET A 192 4.16 28.30 -4.10
N LYS A 193 5.00 27.47 -3.47
CA LYS A 193 5.85 27.82 -2.31
C LYS A 193 5.08 28.42 -1.14
N ILE A 194 3.82 28.03 -0.96
CA ILE A 194 2.96 28.47 0.14
C ILE A 194 3.34 27.68 1.39
N ARG A 195 3.80 28.38 2.42
CA ARG A 195 4.10 27.77 3.73
C ARG A 195 2.83 27.56 4.53
N ILE A 196 2.66 26.37 5.07
CA ILE A 196 1.55 26.07 5.98
C ILE A 196 1.78 26.82 7.30
N PRO A 197 0.79 27.62 7.79
CA PRO A 197 0.91 28.28 9.09
C PRO A 197 1.19 27.28 10.22
N PHE A 198 2.00 27.71 11.21
CA PHE A 198 2.49 26.83 12.28
C PHE A 198 1.38 26.05 12.98
N PHE A 199 0.29 26.72 13.40
CA PHE A 199 -0.81 26.07 14.10
C PHE A 199 -1.56 25.03 13.25
N ILE A 200 -1.67 25.26 11.92
CA ILE A 200 -2.26 24.28 10.99
C ILE A 200 -1.30 23.09 10.82
N ASN A 201 -0.01 23.33 10.68
CA ASN A 201 0.99 22.29 10.58
C ASN A 201 1.01 21.39 11.82
N ASP A 202 0.96 21.98 13.02
CA ASP A 202 0.90 21.21 14.27
C ASP A 202 -0.37 20.37 14.38
N PHE A 203 -1.52 20.95 14.02
CA PHE A 203 -2.78 20.22 13.97
C PHE A 203 -2.69 19.02 13.01
N LEU A 204 -2.20 19.25 11.79
CA LEU A 204 -2.06 18.18 10.78
C LEU A 204 -1.04 17.12 11.25
N GLN A 205 0.03 17.51 11.96
CA GLN A 205 0.98 16.55 12.53
C GLN A 205 0.33 15.68 13.62
N MET A 206 -0.38 16.29 14.58
CA MET A 206 -1.06 15.57 15.65
C MET A 206 -2.03 14.53 15.08
N VAL A 207 -2.85 14.95 14.14
CA VAL A 207 -3.85 14.10 13.50
C VAL A 207 -3.18 13.01 12.65
N GLY A 208 -2.15 13.38 11.92
CA GLY A 208 -1.43 12.47 11.04
C GLY A 208 -0.71 11.34 11.79
N TRP A 209 -0.16 11.62 12.97
CA TRP A 209 0.56 10.61 13.76
C TRP A 209 -0.31 9.46 14.26
N MET A 210 -1.62 9.64 14.30
CA MET A 210 -2.55 8.54 14.59
C MET A 210 -2.51 7.43 13.53
N MET A 211 -2.01 7.71 12.32
CA MET A 211 -2.01 6.78 11.21
C MET A 211 -1.33 5.45 11.55
N THR A 212 -0.06 5.47 11.97
CA THR A 212 0.71 4.25 12.22
C THR A 212 0.07 3.34 13.26
N PRO A 213 -0.29 3.82 14.48
CA PRO A 213 -0.92 2.95 15.47
C PRO A 213 -2.29 2.44 15.03
N LEU A 214 -3.14 3.26 14.41
CA LEU A 214 -4.46 2.83 13.98
C LEU A 214 -4.40 1.79 12.85
N VAL A 215 -3.51 1.98 11.86
CA VAL A 215 -3.30 0.98 10.80
C VAL A 215 -2.83 -0.34 11.39
N MET A 216 -1.81 -0.32 12.25
CA MET A 216 -1.24 -1.54 12.82
C MET A 216 -2.25 -2.28 13.73
N LEU A 217 -3.01 -1.57 14.55
CA LEU A 217 -4.10 -2.16 15.33
C LEU A 217 -5.15 -2.81 14.43
N ALA A 218 -5.60 -2.09 13.39
CA ALA A 218 -6.57 -2.61 12.43
C ALA A 218 -6.06 -3.88 11.74
N LEU A 219 -4.80 -3.89 11.29
CA LEU A 219 -4.18 -5.06 10.67
C LEU A 219 -4.14 -6.27 11.63
N GLY A 220 -3.82 -6.03 12.91
CA GLY A 220 -3.88 -7.06 13.94
C GLY A 220 -5.29 -7.63 14.13
N LEU A 221 -6.32 -6.78 14.13
CA LEU A 221 -7.74 -7.20 14.21
C LEU A 221 -8.16 -8.00 12.97
N TYR A 222 -7.70 -7.64 11.79
CA TYR A 222 -8.02 -8.38 10.55
C TYR A 222 -7.31 -9.72 10.46
N PHE A 223 -6.14 -9.87 11.07
CA PHE A 223 -5.34 -11.07 10.94
C PHE A 223 -6.14 -12.32 11.36
N SER A 224 -6.44 -13.19 10.38
CA SER A 224 -7.23 -14.40 10.55
C SER A 224 -6.70 -15.47 9.57
N PRO A 225 -5.78 -16.32 9.99
CA PRO A 225 -5.16 -17.32 9.12
C PRO A 225 -6.19 -18.42 8.79
N ARG A 226 -6.98 -18.21 7.74
CA ARG A 226 -7.86 -19.21 7.14
C ARG A 226 -7.43 -19.41 5.70
N MET A 227 -7.23 -20.65 5.30
CA MET A 227 -6.78 -21.00 3.95
C MET A 227 -7.83 -21.85 3.26
N THR A 228 -8.33 -21.36 2.13
CA THR A 228 -9.08 -22.11 1.16
C THR A 228 -8.34 -22.10 -0.18
N ARG A 229 -8.38 -23.21 -0.93
CA ARG A 229 -7.78 -23.29 -2.27
C ARG A 229 -6.29 -22.89 -2.32
N MET A 230 -5.44 -23.61 -1.58
CA MET A 230 -4.00 -23.32 -1.40
C MET A 230 -3.25 -22.97 -2.70
N VAL A 231 -3.42 -23.77 -3.78
CA VAL A 231 -2.64 -23.58 -5.01
C VAL A 231 -2.92 -22.22 -5.67
N PRO A 232 -4.16 -21.80 -5.94
CA PRO A 232 -4.44 -20.45 -6.44
C PRO A 232 -3.99 -19.34 -5.48
N VAL A 233 -4.12 -19.52 -4.14
CA VAL A 233 -3.65 -18.54 -3.15
C VAL A 233 -2.14 -18.33 -3.27
N LEU A 234 -1.37 -19.41 -3.34
CA LEU A 234 0.09 -19.34 -3.49
C LEU A 234 0.50 -18.63 -4.78
N TRP A 235 -0.13 -18.96 -5.91
CA TRP A 235 0.17 -18.30 -7.20
C TRP A 235 -0.21 -16.82 -7.20
N ALA A 236 -1.34 -16.46 -6.62
CA ALA A 236 -1.74 -15.05 -6.52
C ALA A 236 -0.78 -14.26 -5.63
N THR A 237 -0.43 -14.80 -4.45
CA THR A 237 0.53 -14.18 -3.53
C THR A 237 1.93 -14.09 -4.16
N PHE A 238 2.38 -15.15 -4.82
CA PHE A 238 3.65 -15.15 -5.55
C PHE A 238 3.66 -14.06 -6.63
N THR A 239 2.60 -13.96 -7.43
CA THR A 239 2.46 -12.91 -8.45
C THR A 239 2.47 -11.52 -7.81
N ARG A 240 1.73 -11.34 -6.69
CA ARG A 240 1.66 -10.04 -6.03
C ARG A 240 2.99 -9.62 -5.42
N MET A 241 3.60 -10.49 -4.63
CA MET A 241 4.76 -10.12 -3.82
C MET A 241 6.09 -10.33 -4.56
N ILE A 242 6.29 -11.52 -5.13
CA ILE A 242 7.59 -11.87 -5.73
C ILE A 242 7.73 -11.29 -7.14
N ILE A 243 6.75 -11.52 -8.02
CA ILE A 243 6.79 -10.92 -9.36
C ILE A 243 6.68 -9.40 -9.25
N GLY A 244 5.81 -8.89 -8.35
CA GLY A 244 5.73 -7.45 -8.08
C GLY A 244 7.07 -6.86 -7.67
N PHE A 245 7.77 -7.46 -6.71
CA PHE A 245 9.09 -7.02 -6.27
C PHE A 245 10.14 -7.05 -7.41
N ALA A 246 10.15 -8.13 -8.19
CA ALA A 246 11.05 -8.26 -9.35
C ALA A 246 10.78 -7.18 -10.41
N LEU A 247 9.51 -6.87 -10.67
CA LEU A 247 9.11 -5.76 -11.54
C LEU A 247 9.54 -4.42 -10.96
N GLY A 248 9.38 -4.21 -9.66
CA GLY A 248 9.86 -3.02 -8.97
C GLY A 248 11.37 -2.84 -9.11
N PHE A 249 12.14 -3.92 -8.97
CA PHE A 249 13.59 -3.91 -9.21
C PHE A 249 13.91 -3.55 -10.66
N LEU A 250 13.25 -4.17 -11.62
CA LEU A 250 13.44 -3.90 -13.05
C LEU A 250 13.12 -2.45 -13.41
N LEU A 251 11.99 -1.92 -12.93
CA LEU A 251 11.59 -0.53 -13.19
C LEU A 251 12.54 0.47 -12.53
N ALA A 252 12.97 0.19 -11.30
CA ALA A 252 13.97 1.02 -10.63
C ALA A 252 15.29 1.07 -11.40
N TRP A 253 15.72 -0.04 -11.96
CA TRP A 253 16.90 -0.12 -12.82
C TRP A 253 16.70 0.62 -14.15
N LEU A 254 15.58 0.40 -14.85
CA LEU A 254 15.24 1.04 -16.12
C LEU A 254 15.16 2.57 -16.00
N PHE A 255 14.62 3.08 -14.90
CA PHE A 255 14.47 4.53 -14.66
C PHE A 255 15.68 5.15 -13.96
N GLY A 256 16.76 4.38 -13.72
CA GLY A 256 17.94 4.86 -13.02
C GLY A 256 17.65 5.38 -11.62
N LEU A 257 16.68 4.76 -10.90
CA LEU A 257 16.32 5.18 -9.57
C LEU A 257 17.34 4.69 -8.54
N GLU A 258 17.79 5.60 -7.67
CA GLU A 258 18.77 5.33 -6.64
C GLU A 258 18.22 5.64 -5.23
N GLY A 259 18.94 5.17 -4.21
CA GLY A 259 18.65 5.47 -2.81
C GLY A 259 17.21 5.14 -2.42
N LEU A 260 16.54 6.11 -1.78
CA LEU A 260 15.19 5.92 -1.26
C LEU A 260 14.15 5.68 -2.37
N ASN A 261 14.28 6.32 -3.55
CA ASN A 261 13.35 6.09 -4.66
C ASN A 261 13.38 4.64 -5.15
N ARG A 262 14.58 4.06 -5.25
CA ARG A 262 14.74 2.63 -5.58
C ARG A 262 14.08 1.74 -4.54
N SER A 263 14.33 1.98 -3.25
CA SER A 263 13.71 1.21 -2.15
C SER A 263 12.19 1.32 -2.15
N ILE A 264 11.64 2.52 -2.40
CA ILE A 264 10.19 2.75 -2.50
C ILE A 264 9.57 1.89 -3.61
N VAL A 265 10.14 1.94 -4.82
CA VAL A 265 9.58 1.21 -5.96
C VAL A 265 9.69 -0.30 -5.76
N MET A 266 10.82 -0.81 -5.25
CA MET A 266 11.01 -2.23 -5.02
C MET A 266 10.07 -2.77 -3.93
N ILE A 267 10.07 -2.15 -2.75
CA ILE A 267 9.30 -2.62 -1.59
C ILE A 267 7.80 -2.35 -1.80
N GLY A 268 7.45 -1.18 -2.32
CA GLY A 268 6.06 -0.86 -2.67
C GLY A 268 5.47 -1.83 -3.69
N ALA A 269 6.24 -2.16 -4.74
CA ALA A 269 5.84 -3.14 -5.74
C ALA A 269 5.73 -4.57 -5.18
N GLY A 270 6.47 -4.92 -4.13
CA GLY A 270 6.38 -6.19 -3.41
C GLY A 270 5.37 -6.19 -2.26
N ALA A 271 4.58 -5.12 -2.06
CA ALA A 271 3.58 -5.04 -1.00
C ALA A 271 2.57 -6.20 -1.05
N PRO A 272 2.03 -6.65 0.10
CA PRO A 272 1.05 -7.74 0.14
C PRO A 272 -0.27 -7.39 -0.56
N VAL A 273 -1.21 -8.34 -0.60
CA VAL A 273 -2.54 -8.17 -1.22
C VAL A 273 -3.34 -7.09 -0.49
N GLY A 274 -3.88 -6.13 -1.25
CA GLY A 274 -4.63 -5.00 -0.70
C GLY A 274 -6.05 -5.36 -0.27
N TYR A 275 -6.54 -4.75 0.82
CA TYR A 275 -7.91 -4.95 1.34
C TYR A 275 -9.01 -4.56 0.36
N THR A 276 -8.73 -3.69 -0.59
CA THR A 276 -9.64 -3.33 -1.69
C THR A 276 -10.07 -4.56 -2.49
N THR A 277 -9.29 -5.65 -2.46
CA THR A 277 -9.67 -6.96 -3.03
C THR A 277 -10.97 -7.49 -2.43
N LEU A 278 -11.14 -7.41 -1.09
CA LEU A 278 -12.40 -7.79 -0.43
C LEU A 278 -13.54 -6.87 -0.87
N THR A 279 -13.29 -5.57 -0.89
CA THR A 279 -14.30 -4.58 -1.28
C THR A 279 -14.81 -4.84 -2.71
N TYR A 280 -13.91 -5.08 -3.66
CA TYR A 280 -14.30 -5.36 -5.04
C TYR A 280 -14.98 -6.73 -5.18
N SER A 281 -14.50 -7.72 -4.44
CA SER A 281 -15.12 -9.04 -4.43
C SER A 281 -16.55 -9.00 -3.89
N PHE A 282 -16.80 -8.21 -2.85
CA PHE A 282 -18.13 -7.99 -2.30
C PHE A 282 -19.05 -7.24 -3.27
N LEU A 283 -18.59 -6.09 -3.78
CA LEU A 283 -19.40 -5.21 -4.64
C LEU A 283 -19.81 -5.87 -5.97
N GLU A 284 -18.94 -6.71 -6.51
CA GLU A 284 -19.11 -7.30 -7.84
C GLU A 284 -19.51 -8.78 -7.79
N ASN A 285 -19.83 -9.31 -6.59
CA ASN A 285 -20.17 -10.72 -6.37
C ASN A 285 -19.11 -11.69 -6.91
N LEU A 286 -17.84 -11.42 -6.62
CA LEU A 286 -16.72 -12.31 -6.89
C LEU A 286 -16.57 -13.34 -5.74
N ASP A 287 -15.48 -14.10 -5.74
CA ASP A 287 -15.20 -15.13 -4.74
C ASP A 287 -14.66 -14.52 -3.43
N MET A 288 -15.56 -14.18 -2.49
CA MET A 288 -15.24 -13.57 -1.20
C MET A 288 -14.38 -14.44 -0.30
N GLU A 289 -14.62 -15.76 -0.31
CA GLU A 289 -13.86 -16.69 0.53
C GLU A 289 -12.40 -16.77 0.07
N PHE A 290 -12.21 -16.80 -1.23
CA PHE A 290 -10.89 -16.75 -1.84
C PHE A 290 -10.20 -15.40 -1.59
N ALA A 291 -10.91 -14.26 -1.67
CA ALA A 291 -10.38 -12.93 -1.34
C ALA A 291 -9.89 -12.85 0.11
N ALA A 292 -10.67 -13.37 1.06
CA ALA A 292 -10.29 -13.42 2.47
C ALA A 292 -9.04 -14.28 2.69
N SER A 293 -8.93 -15.42 2.00
CA SER A 293 -7.76 -16.30 2.06
C SER A 293 -6.50 -15.61 1.51
N LEU A 294 -6.62 -14.89 0.38
CA LEU A 294 -5.50 -14.13 -0.21
C LEU A 294 -4.93 -13.11 0.76
N ILE A 295 -5.79 -12.30 1.39
CA ILE A 295 -5.36 -11.26 2.32
C ILE A 295 -4.76 -11.85 3.60
N SER A 296 -5.30 -12.97 4.07
CA SER A 296 -4.79 -13.60 5.30
C SER A 296 -3.44 -14.29 5.12
N PHE A 297 -3.11 -14.67 3.88
CA PHE A 297 -1.89 -15.41 3.57
C PHE A 297 -0.76 -14.51 3.06
N SER A 298 -1.05 -13.37 2.49
CA SER A 298 -0.05 -12.42 2.00
C SER A 298 0.48 -11.51 3.12
#